data_46d5bd327c91173bd47bbc623ddb2933
#
_entry.id   46d5bd327c91173bd47bbc623ddb2933
#
_cell.length_a   1.000
_cell.length_b   1.000
_cell.length_c   1.000
_cell.angle_alpha   90.00
_cell.angle_beta   90.00
_cell.angle_gamma   90.00
#
_symmetry.space_group_name_H-M   'P 1'
#
loop_
_entity.id
_entity.type
_entity.pdbx_description
1 polymer ?
#
loop_
_entity_poly.entity_id
_entity_poly.type
_entity_poly.pdbx_seq_one_letter_code
_entity_poly.pdbx_strand_id
1 'polypeptide(L)'
;MQPLPPNAPSRIGDYTLLAALGRGAMGSVYLARSRGGRPIAVKVSRAELADNPEFRERFRREVEMARAVGGFWTATVVDADPDADRPWMATEYIPGPSLQQAVQDHGPLPERAVRRLAGGLAEALVAIHGAGLVHRDLKPSNVLLADDGPRVIDFGIARALEHSALTEAGIVFGTPGYLSPEQVVGQKITTQSDVFALGSVLVYAATGGGPFGEGATSALVYRVVHQDPDLSRVPPGLVPLIVPCLVREPANRPTPARLLEAIGPPSAEPSWLPARVRTMVEQRHTELGKLPAKPPTRVLVDEPPPKPPTLVTPAPVQPRTPTAAPVRIDPAPKEVRPTGVRFKTSRAVGLSWAGANALAAVVTGSIADAASGAPDAVRAAAFLGFLAFALAGIRLLVGVARSPLTLDVGPDGITLSNGEQSRRLPWYAIARVKVEAHHARPWLVVWLVAAAKTPDTLGRGSFTKHKGGLRVYPISHERYRKRRDRDVVELRSALAWYGSAAYDPR
;
A
#
# COMPACT_ATOMS: atom_id res chain seq x y z
N MET A 1 -11.37 20.23 9.35
CA MET A 1 -12.59 19.53 8.84
C MET A 1 -12.86 19.99 7.42
N GLN A 2 -13.39 19.09 6.55
CA GLN A 2 -13.70 19.41 5.16
C GLN A 2 -15.22 19.43 4.95
N PRO A 3 -15.74 20.26 4.02
CA PRO A 3 -17.15 20.18 3.64
C PRO A 3 -17.54 18.77 3.19
N LEU A 4 -18.82 18.42 3.34
CA LEU A 4 -19.33 17.16 2.82
C LEU A 4 -19.16 17.11 1.29
N PRO A 5 -18.67 16.01 0.73
CA PRO A 5 -18.63 15.82 -0.72
C PRO A 5 -20.02 15.95 -1.34
N PRO A 6 -20.15 16.43 -2.60
CA PRO A 6 -21.44 16.60 -3.24
C PRO A 6 -22.33 15.35 -3.23
N ASN A 7 -21.73 14.17 -3.31
CA ASN A 7 -22.40 12.86 -3.33
C ASN A 7 -22.47 12.18 -1.97
N ALA A 8 -22.11 12.87 -0.87
CA ALA A 8 -22.26 12.30 0.46
C ALA A 8 -23.75 12.23 0.83
N PRO A 9 -24.20 11.15 1.49
CA PRO A 9 -25.54 11.09 2.02
C PRO A 9 -25.73 12.17 3.11
N SER A 10 -26.92 12.67 3.28
CA SER A 10 -27.25 13.60 4.37
C SER A 10 -27.29 12.94 5.74
N ARG A 11 -27.55 11.61 5.77
CA ARG A 11 -27.67 10.80 6.99
C ARG A 11 -27.11 9.40 6.75
N ILE A 12 -26.66 8.78 7.88
CA ILE A 12 -26.31 7.36 7.98
C ILE A 12 -26.95 6.86 9.25
N GLY A 13 -27.84 5.89 9.15
CA GLY A 13 -28.69 5.49 10.26
C GLY A 13 -29.39 6.72 10.88
N ASP A 14 -29.27 6.86 12.20
CA ASP A 14 -29.85 7.99 12.94
C ASP A 14 -28.94 9.23 13.00
N TYR A 15 -27.78 9.20 12.34
CA TYR A 15 -26.77 10.24 12.42
C TYR A 15 -26.84 11.18 11.21
N THR A 16 -26.97 12.48 11.47
CA THR A 16 -26.96 13.55 10.46
C THR A 16 -25.52 13.96 10.19
N LEU A 17 -25.07 13.83 8.93
CA LEU A 17 -23.70 14.17 8.55
C LEU A 17 -23.48 15.68 8.48
N LEU A 18 -22.33 16.16 9.00
CA LEU A 18 -21.99 17.57 9.10
C LEU A 18 -20.75 17.92 8.28
N ALA A 19 -19.71 17.10 8.32
CA ALA A 19 -18.42 17.32 7.65
C ALA A 19 -17.72 16.01 7.34
N ALA A 20 -16.77 16.02 6.41
CA ALA A 20 -15.85 14.92 6.20
C ALA A 20 -14.63 15.09 7.13
N LEU A 21 -14.28 14.02 7.86
CA LEU A 21 -13.09 13.95 8.72
C LEU A 21 -11.90 13.34 7.99
N GLY A 22 -12.16 12.40 7.07
CA GLY A 22 -11.12 11.74 6.30
C GLY A 22 -11.66 10.72 5.32
N ARG A 23 -10.79 10.29 4.41
CA ARG A 23 -11.06 9.20 3.46
C ARG A 23 -9.84 8.29 3.40
N GLY A 24 -10.07 6.98 3.48
CA GLY A 24 -9.02 5.97 3.47
C GLY A 24 -9.32 4.80 2.54
N ALA A 25 -8.45 3.80 2.56
CA ALA A 25 -8.59 2.60 1.75
C ALA A 25 -9.91 1.85 2.00
N MET A 26 -10.40 1.85 3.24
CA MET A 26 -11.57 1.09 3.68
C MET A 26 -12.88 1.86 3.60
N GLY A 27 -12.84 3.18 3.47
CA GLY A 27 -14.05 3.98 3.45
C GLY A 27 -13.83 5.44 3.76
N SER A 28 -14.91 6.11 4.14
CA SER A 28 -14.92 7.52 4.52
C SER A 28 -15.35 7.67 5.97
N VAL A 29 -14.76 8.64 6.68
CA VAL A 29 -15.14 9.00 8.04
C VAL A 29 -15.77 10.37 8.03
N TYR A 30 -16.94 10.49 8.64
CA TYR A 30 -17.71 11.72 8.71
C TYR A 30 -17.92 12.15 10.15
N LEU A 31 -17.88 13.45 10.39
CA LEU A 31 -18.46 14.02 11.58
C LEU A 31 -19.96 14.06 11.40
N ALA A 32 -20.67 13.56 12.36
CA ALA A 32 -22.11 13.51 12.36
C ALA A 32 -22.68 13.98 13.71
N ARG A 33 -23.97 14.16 13.78
CA ARG A 33 -24.70 14.50 15.00
C ARG A 33 -25.81 13.48 15.22
N SER A 34 -25.90 12.97 16.47
CA SER A 34 -26.98 12.10 16.89
C SER A 34 -28.31 12.88 17.01
N ARG A 35 -29.45 12.19 17.16
CA ARG A 35 -30.76 12.82 17.42
C ARG A 35 -30.73 13.73 18.64
N GLY A 36 -29.97 13.35 19.68
CA GLY A 36 -29.78 14.16 20.91
C GLY A 36 -28.73 15.27 20.80
N GLY A 37 -28.18 15.51 19.61
CA GLY A 37 -27.23 16.60 19.39
C GLY A 37 -25.76 16.26 19.68
N ARG A 38 -25.42 15.04 20.12
CA ARG A 38 -24.02 14.66 20.42
C ARG A 38 -23.19 14.53 19.12
N PRO A 39 -21.94 15.02 19.12
CA PRO A 39 -21.03 14.81 18.00
C PRO A 39 -20.57 13.34 17.99
N ILE A 40 -20.57 12.74 16.79
CA ILE A 40 -20.26 11.33 16.53
C ILE A 40 -19.36 11.27 15.30
N ALA A 41 -18.36 10.39 15.31
CA ALA A 41 -17.60 10.03 14.12
C ALA A 41 -18.21 8.76 13.49
N VAL A 42 -18.62 8.85 12.21
CA VAL A 42 -19.25 7.73 11.50
C VAL A 42 -18.32 7.28 10.37
N LYS A 43 -17.82 6.06 10.48
CA LYS A 43 -17.00 5.40 9.47
C LYS A 43 -17.88 4.51 8.60
N VAL A 44 -17.84 4.71 7.28
CA VAL A 44 -18.66 3.99 6.29
C VAL A 44 -17.76 3.25 5.34
N SER A 45 -18.01 1.96 5.13
CA SER A 45 -17.25 1.15 4.19
C SER A 45 -17.42 1.63 2.74
N ARG A 46 -16.46 1.27 1.87
CA ARG A 46 -16.63 1.42 0.42
C ARG A 46 -17.67 0.43 -0.08
N ALA A 47 -18.35 0.79 -1.19
CA ALA A 47 -19.33 -0.07 -1.81
C ALA A 47 -18.72 -1.42 -2.24
N GLU A 48 -17.50 -1.40 -2.79
CA GLU A 48 -16.80 -2.59 -3.27
C GLU A 48 -16.52 -3.61 -2.15
N LEU A 49 -16.36 -3.13 -0.91
CA LEU A 49 -16.19 -3.99 0.28
C LEU A 49 -17.54 -4.49 0.81
N ALA A 50 -18.59 -3.69 0.64
CA ALA A 50 -19.94 -4.02 1.10
C ALA A 50 -20.53 -5.26 0.40
N ASP A 51 -20.14 -5.52 -0.84
CA ASP A 51 -20.61 -6.67 -1.62
C ASP A 51 -19.91 -8.00 -1.24
N ASN A 52 -18.87 -7.95 -0.39
CA ASN A 52 -18.14 -9.14 0.05
C ASN A 52 -18.73 -9.72 1.36
N PRO A 53 -19.34 -10.93 1.34
CA PRO A 53 -19.93 -11.55 2.53
C PRO A 53 -18.90 -11.80 3.65
N GLU A 54 -17.66 -12.16 3.30
CA GLU A 54 -16.60 -12.37 4.28
C GLU A 54 -16.20 -11.07 4.98
N PHE A 55 -16.20 -9.95 4.25
CA PHE A 55 -15.97 -8.63 4.83
C PHE A 55 -17.07 -8.28 5.82
N ARG A 56 -18.36 -8.48 5.48
CA ARG A 56 -19.50 -8.20 6.38
C ARG A 56 -19.44 -9.02 7.67
N GLU A 57 -19.17 -10.30 7.56
CA GLU A 57 -19.08 -11.19 8.72
C GLU A 57 -17.96 -10.78 9.67
N ARG A 58 -16.79 -10.39 9.11
CA ARG A 58 -15.68 -9.89 9.93
C ARG A 58 -15.97 -8.54 10.53
N PHE A 59 -16.55 -7.63 9.76
CA PHE A 59 -16.95 -6.32 10.25
C PHE A 59 -17.93 -6.47 11.44
N ARG A 60 -18.88 -7.39 11.36
CA ARG A 60 -19.82 -7.69 12.47
C ARG A 60 -19.10 -8.16 13.73
N ARG A 61 -18.21 -9.16 13.60
CA ARG A 61 -17.44 -9.68 14.74
C ARG A 61 -16.57 -8.61 15.38
N GLU A 62 -15.94 -7.78 14.59
CA GLU A 62 -15.07 -6.73 15.09
C GLU A 62 -15.85 -5.59 15.75
N VAL A 63 -17.03 -5.23 15.24
CA VAL A 63 -17.96 -4.32 15.93
C VAL A 63 -18.37 -4.88 17.29
N GLU A 64 -18.73 -6.16 17.37
CA GLU A 64 -19.07 -6.83 18.63
C GLU A 64 -17.91 -6.77 19.62
N MET A 65 -16.70 -7.09 19.17
CA MET A 65 -15.51 -7.04 20.00
C MET A 65 -15.12 -5.61 20.39
N ALA A 66 -15.21 -4.64 19.46
CA ALA A 66 -14.92 -3.24 19.74
C ALA A 66 -15.91 -2.62 20.76
N ARG A 67 -17.17 -3.08 20.75
CA ARG A 67 -18.16 -2.71 21.80
C ARG A 67 -17.76 -3.23 23.18
N ALA A 68 -17.06 -4.35 23.25
CA ALA A 68 -16.56 -4.93 24.51
C ALA A 68 -15.32 -4.22 25.06
N VAL A 69 -14.62 -3.42 24.23
CA VAL A 69 -13.47 -2.62 24.68
C VAL A 69 -13.99 -1.46 25.51
N GLY A 70 -14.01 -1.63 26.82
CA GLY A 70 -14.14 -0.53 27.77
C GLY A 70 -12.79 0.15 27.94
N GLY A 71 -12.79 1.47 28.06
CA GLY A 71 -11.54 2.15 28.37
C GLY A 71 -11.57 3.63 28.06
N PHE A 72 -10.92 4.40 28.93
CA PHE A 72 -10.85 5.84 28.82
C PHE A 72 -10.02 6.30 27.60
N TRP A 73 -9.06 5.46 27.18
CA TRP A 73 -8.09 5.81 26.13
C TRP A 73 -8.44 5.30 24.72
N THR A 74 -9.68 4.83 24.54
CA THR A 74 -10.19 4.38 23.22
C THR A 74 -11.43 5.17 22.84
N ALA A 75 -11.68 5.35 21.53
CA ALA A 75 -12.94 5.91 21.06
C ALA A 75 -14.04 4.85 21.17
N THR A 76 -14.99 5.07 22.07
CA THR A 76 -16.08 4.12 22.35
C THR A 76 -17.00 3.95 21.15
N VAL A 77 -17.30 2.70 20.78
CA VAL A 77 -18.31 2.39 19.76
C VAL A 77 -19.69 2.67 20.34
N VAL A 78 -20.40 3.62 19.72
CA VAL A 78 -21.75 4.05 20.14
C VAL A 78 -22.80 3.22 19.42
N ASP A 79 -22.59 2.93 18.13
CA ASP A 79 -23.55 2.25 17.28
C ASP A 79 -22.86 1.67 16.03
N ALA A 80 -23.49 0.69 15.38
CA ALA A 80 -23.00 0.15 14.12
C ALA A 80 -24.12 -0.63 13.43
N ASP A 81 -24.07 -0.65 12.10
CA ASP A 81 -24.91 -1.51 11.28
C ASP A 81 -24.04 -2.23 10.24
N PRO A 82 -23.63 -3.47 10.53
CA PRO A 82 -22.89 -4.31 9.61
C PRO A 82 -23.72 -4.84 8.45
N ASP A 83 -25.04 -4.79 8.56
CA ASP A 83 -25.99 -5.31 7.56
C ASP A 83 -26.54 -4.25 6.62
N ALA A 84 -26.29 -2.96 6.90
CA ALA A 84 -26.63 -1.86 5.99
C ALA A 84 -26.09 -2.10 4.58
N ASP A 85 -26.68 -1.51 3.54
CA ASP A 85 -26.17 -1.56 2.15
C ASP A 85 -24.68 -1.24 2.11
N ARG A 86 -24.25 -0.27 2.89
CA ARG A 86 -22.85 0.06 3.19
C ARG A 86 -22.61 -0.05 4.68
N PRO A 87 -21.93 -1.11 5.16
CA PRO A 87 -21.59 -1.26 6.56
C PRO A 87 -20.97 -0.02 7.16
N TRP A 88 -21.44 0.37 8.35
CA TRP A 88 -20.95 1.55 9.05
C TRP A 88 -20.81 1.31 10.55
N MET A 89 -19.92 2.09 11.16
CA MET A 89 -19.70 2.12 12.61
C MET A 89 -19.63 3.57 13.08
N ALA A 90 -20.31 3.87 14.17
CA ALA A 90 -20.30 5.16 14.82
C ALA A 90 -19.53 5.06 16.15
N THR A 91 -18.59 5.98 16.35
CA THR A 91 -17.81 6.10 17.58
C THR A 91 -17.98 7.49 18.17
N GLU A 92 -17.63 7.64 19.43
CA GLU A 92 -17.49 8.95 20.05
C GLU A 92 -16.54 9.82 19.20
N TYR A 93 -16.94 11.08 18.96
CA TYR A 93 -16.06 12.05 18.30
C TYR A 93 -15.08 12.67 19.30
N ILE A 94 -13.81 12.55 19.05
CA ILE A 94 -12.73 13.12 19.87
C ILE A 94 -12.23 14.40 19.19
N PRO A 95 -12.45 15.58 19.79
CA PRO A 95 -12.03 16.86 19.24
C PRO A 95 -10.54 17.10 19.48
N GLY A 96 -9.70 16.52 18.64
CA GLY A 96 -8.23 16.65 18.71
C GLY A 96 -7.56 16.35 17.37
N PRO A 97 -6.32 16.84 17.16
CA PRO A 97 -5.52 16.41 16.02
C PRO A 97 -5.05 14.97 16.19
N SER A 98 -4.72 14.29 15.09
CA SER A 98 -3.94 13.07 15.20
C SER A 98 -2.51 13.40 15.65
N LEU A 99 -1.84 12.44 16.29
CA LEU A 99 -0.43 12.55 16.62
C LEU A 99 0.41 12.84 15.37
N GLN A 100 0.04 12.23 14.24
CA GLN A 100 0.70 12.49 12.97
C GLN A 100 0.58 13.97 12.59
N GLN A 101 -0.61 14.53 12.60
CA GLN A 101 -0.85 15.93 12.26
C GLN A 101 -0.10 16.85 13.22
N ALA A 102 -0.21 16.62 14.54
CA ALA A 102 0.45 17.44 15.54
C ALA A 102 1.98 17.51 15.37
N VAL A 103 2.61 16.37 15.08
CA VAL A 103 4.05 16.29 14.86
C VAL A 103 4.47 16.87 13.52
N GLN A 104 3.68 16.69 12.46
CA GLN A 104 3.94 17.30 11.15
C GLN A 104 3.86 18.83 11.21
N ASP A 105 2.87 19.39 11.90
CA ASP A 105 2.63 20.82 11.95
C ASP A 105 3.55 21.56 12.96
N HIS A 106 3.95 20.88 14.04
CA HIS A 106 4.64 21.54 15.17
C HIS A 106 5.95 20.88 15.62
N GLY A 107 6.37 19.80 14.95
CA GLY A 107 7.56 19.04 15.30
C GLY A 107 7.35 18.03 16.44
N PRO A 108 8.43 17.35 16.86
CA PRO A 108 8.40 16.33 17.90
C PRO A 108 7.85 16.81 19.23
N LEU A 109 7.24 15.89 19.97
CA LEU A 109 6.76 16.16 21.33
C LEU A 109 7.92 16.13 22.33
N PRO A 110 7.89 16.97 23.38
CA PRO A 110 8.88 16.92 24.46
C PRO A 110 8.77 15.59 25.23
N GLU A 111 9.89 15.16 25.84
CA GLU A 111 10.01 13.88 26.55
C GLU A 111 8.85 13.59 27.51
N ARG A 112 8.47 14.59 28.34
CA ARG A 112 7.35 14.48 29.28
C ARG A 112 6.02 14.14 28.60
N ALA A 113 5.74 14.77 27.43
CA ALA A 113 4.52 14.52 26.67
C ALA A 113 4.56 13.11 26.04
N VAL A 114 5.72 12.66 25.58
CA VAL A 114 5.91 11.30 25.07
C VAL A 114 5.70 10.26 26.18
N ARG A 115 6.19 10.51 27.41
CA ARG A 115 5.94 9.61 28.56
C ARG A 115 4.44 9.52 28.89
N ARG A 116 3.72 10.65 28.88
CA ARG A 116 2.27 10.66 29.11
C ARG A 116 1.51 9.96 27.99
N LEU A 117 1.94 10.17 26.73
CA LEU A 117 1.44 9.44 25.56
C LEU A 117 1.65 7.93 25.73
N ALA A 118 2.85 7.51 26.14
CA ALA A 118 3.18 6.10 26.35
C ALA A 118 2.27 5.45 27.41
N GLY A 119 2.01 6.14 28.52
CA GLY A 119 1.11 5.68 29.56
C GLY A 119 -0.31 5.46 29.04
N GLY A 120 -0.91 6.47 28.42
CA GLY A 120 -2.26 6.34 27.88
C GLY A 120 -2.40 5.29 26.77
N LEU A 121 -1.39 5.15 25.91
CA LEU A 121 -1.38 4.10 24.87
C LEU A 121 -1.19 2.70 25.49
N ALA A 122 -0.37 2.55 26.52
CA ALA A 122 -0.22 1.27 27.20
C ALA A 122 -1.52 0.86 27.94
N GLU A 123 -2.21 1.80 28.59
CA GLU A 123 -3.54 1.53 29.18
C GLU A 123 -4.57 1.17 28.12
N ALA A 124 -4.58 1.86 26.96
CA ALA A 124 -5.45 1.50 25.85
C ALA A 124 -5.18 0.06 25.38
N LEU A 125 -3.91 -0.34 25.24
CA LEU A 125 -3.57 -1.70 24.85
C LEU A 125 -3.94 -2.74 25.93
N VAL A 126 -3.85 -2.41 27.23
CA VAL A 126 -4.33 -3.30 28.30
C VAL A 126 -5.83 -3.56 28.12
N ALA A 127 -6.62 -2.52 27.87
CA ALA A 127 -8.07 -2.65 27.68
C ALA A 127 -8.41 -3.45 26.41
N ILE A 128 -7.75 -3.16 25.29
CA ILE A 128 -7.94 -3.84 23.99
C ILE A 128 -7.59 -5.33 24.12
N HIS A 129 -6.43 -5.64 24.69
CA HIS A 129 -5.97 -7.02 24.86
C HIS A 129 -6.80 -7.79 25.88
N GLY A 130 -7.29 -7.11 26.93
CA GLY A 130 -8.21 -7.67 27.91
C GLY A 130 -9.56 -8.08 27.33
N ALA A 131 -10.02 -7.40 26.27
CA ALA A 131 -11.20 -7.77 25.48
C ALA A 131 -10.91 -8.89 24.45
N GLY A 132 -9.71 -9.48 24.43
CA GLY A 132 -9.32 -10.51 23.47
C GLY A 132 -8.97 -10.01 22.08
N LEU A 133 -8.80 -8.69 21.92
CA LEU A 133 -8.47 -8.04 20.64
C LEU A 133 -6.99 -7.76 20.48
N VAL A 134 -6.56 -7.67 19.23
CA VAL A 134 -5.27 -7.11 18.83
C VAL A 134 -5.56 -5.93 17.89
N HIS A 135 -4.94 -4.78 18.11
CA HIS A 135 -5.21 -3.55 17.33
C HIS A 135 -4.74 -3.66 15.88
N ARG A 136 -3.56 -4.25 15.64
CA ARG A 136 -2.95 -4.56 14.32
C ARG A 136 -2.59 -3.38 13.44
N ASP A 137 -3.06 -2.16 13.69
CA ASP A 137 -2.82 -0.95 12.90
C ASP A 137 -2.53 0.28 13.78
N LEU A 138 -1.84 0.10 14.91
CA LEU A 138 -1.43 1.23 15.74
C LEU A 138 -0.37 2.05 15.01
N LYS A 139 -0.67 3.33 14.78
CA LYS A 139 0.18 4.28 14.05
C LYS A 139 -0.18 5.71 14.43
N PRO A 140 0.67 6.71 14.15
CA PRO A 140 0.42 8.09 14.55
C PRO A 140 -0.89 8.70 14.06
N SER A 141 -1.41 8.29 12.90
CA SER A 141 -2.71 8.76 12.40
C SER A 141 -3.91 8.17 13.14
N ASN A 142 -3.72 7.05 13.87
CA ASN A 142 -4.75 6.37 14.63
C ASN A 142 -4.69 6.69 16.14
N VAL A 143 -3.92 7.72 16.51
CA VAL A 143 -3.83 8.26 17.87
C VAL A 143 -4.27 9.71 17.83
N LEU A 144 -5.39 10.04 18.47
CA LEU A 144 -5.86 11.41 18.64
C LEU A 144 -5.34 11.99 19.96
N LEU A 145 -5.03 13.28 19.96
CA LEU A 145 -4.52 14.00 21.13
C LEU A 145 -5.65 14.86 21.70
N ALA A 146 -6.19 14.47 22.84
CA ALA A 146 -7.21 15.23 23.57
C ALA A 146 -6.59 15.91 24.82
N ASP A 147 -7.30 16.86 25.43
CA ASP A 147 -6.81 17.61 26.59
C ASP A 147 -6.49 16.73 27.78
N ASP A 148 -7.26 15.66 27.98
CA ASP A 148 -7.13 14.71 29.08
C ASP A 148 -6.18 13.54 28.76
N GLY A 149 -5.76 13.35 27.50
CA GLY A 149 -4.80 12.32 27.09
C GLY A 149 -5.02 11.79 25.66
N PRO A 150 -4.22 10.80 25.24
CA PRO A 150 -4.37 10.21 23.91
C PRO A 150 -5.63 9.37 23.82
N ARG A 151 -6.16 9.22 22.59
CA ARG A 151 -7.26 8.30 22.25
C ARG A 151 -6.87 7.44 21.07
N VAL A 152 -6.94 6.14 21.24
CA VAL A 152 -6.72 5.17 20.14
C VAL A 152 -8.02 5.01 19.38
N ILE A 153 -7.91 5.12 18.06
CA ILE A 153 -9.04 4.98 17.14
C ILE A 153 -8.74 3.89 16.10
N ASP A 154 -9.76 3.46 15.37
CA ASP A 154 -9.63 2.54 14.23
C ASP A 154 -8.91 1.23 14.59
N PHE A 155 -9.54 0.41 15.43
CA PHE A 155 -9.14 -0.99 15.57
C PHE A 155 -9.10 -1.61 14.19
N GLY A 156 -8.09 -2.42 13.89
CA GLY A 156 -7.80 -2.94 12.55
C GLY A 156 -8.85 -3.84 11.91
N ILE A 157 -10.12 -3.38 11.95
CA ILE A 157 -11.39 -4.02 11.57
C ILE A 157 -11.31 -4.73 10.20
N ALA A 158 -10.56 -4.24 9.24
CA ALA A 158 -10.51 -4.83 7.91
C ALA A 158 -9.20 -5.58 7.61
N ARG A 159 -8.23 -5.60 8.53
CA ARG A 159 -6.95 -6.30 8.35
C ARG A 159 -6.96 -7.77 8.71
N ALA A 160 -8.01 -8.26 9.36
CA ALA A 160 -8.18 -9.69 9.62
C ALA A 160 -8.33 -10.51 8.32
N LEU A 161 -8.58 -9.86 7.16
CA LEU A 161 -8.60 -10.47 5.83
C LEU A 161 -7.22 -10.91 5.31
N GLU A 162 -6.15 -10.37 5.90
CA GLU A 162 -4.83 -10.50 5.34
C GLU A 162 -3.95 -11.30 6.31
N HIS A 163 -3.87 -12.60 6.07
CA HIS A 163 -2.99 -13.52 6.82
C HIS A 163 -1.51 -13.17 6.66
N SER A 164 -1.19 -12.22 5.78
CA SER A 164 0.13 -11.62 5.65
C SER A 164 -0.01 -10.16 5.23
N ALA A 165 0.81 -9.26 5.77
CA ALA A 165 0.91 -7.87 5.29
C ALA A 165 1.32 -7.81 3.81
N LEU A 166 1.88 -8.89 3.29
CA LEU A 166 2.14 -9.15 1.89
C LEU A 166 1.03 -10.05 1.33
N THR A 167 0.06 -9.47 0.61
CA THR A 167 -0.88 -10.26 -0.18
C THR A 167 -0.14 -11.03 -1.28
N GLU A 168 -0.77 -12.08 -1.83
CA GLU A 168 -0.27 -12.78 -3.02
C GLU A 168 0.04 -11.83 -4.20
N ALA A 169 -0.54 -10.63 -4.19
CA ALA A 169 -0.29 -9.55 -5.15
C ALA A 169 0.92 -8.66 -4.80
N GLY A 170 1.64 -8.90 -3.69
CA GLY A 170 2.79 -8.08 -3.26
C GLY A 170 2.40 -6.68 -2.75
N ILE A 171 1.13 -6.44 -2.47
CA ILE A 171 0.64 -5.18 -1.91
C ILE A 171 0.81 -5.24 -0.39
N VAL A 172 1.65 -4.36 0.16
CA VAL A 172 1.74 -4.16 1.61
C VAL A 172 0.59 -3.27 2.04
N PHE A 173 -0.40 -3.86 2.71
CA PHE A 173 -1.47 -3.07 3.31
C PHE A 173 -0.98 -2.46 4.64
N GLY A 174 -1.05 -1.15 4.74
CA GLY A 174 -0.72 -0.39 5.93
C GLY A 174 0.36 0.66 5.71
N THR A 175 0.78 1.26 6.81
CA THR A 175 1.93 2.17 6.84
C THR A 175 3.16 1.34 7.23
N PRO A 176 4.04 0.95 6.28
CA PRO A 176 5.03 -0.11 6.47
C PRO A 176 5.97 0.10 7.66
N GLY A 177 6.27 1.35 7.99
CA GLY A 177 7.20 1.70 9.07
C GLY A 177 6.71 1.42 10.50
N TYR A 178 5.44 1.03 10.68
CA TYR A 178 4.82 0.71 11.98
C TYR A 178 4.40 -0.75 12.10
N LEU A 179 4.55 -1.55 11.04
CA LEU A 179 4.30 -2.98 11.07
C LEU A 179 5.40 -3.70 11.85
N SER A 180 5.02 -4.67 12.67
CA SER A 180 5.98 -5.53 13.34
C SER A 180 6.63 -6.52 12.36
N PRO A 181 7.84 -7.05 12.66
CA PRO A 181 8.52 -8.02 11.81
C PRO A 181 7.65 -9.23 11.46
N GLU A 182 6.93 -9.79 12.45
CA GLU A 182 6.02 -10.91 12.27
C GLU A 182 4.83 -10.59 11.34
N GLN A 183 4.30 -9.35 11.38
CA GLN A 183 3.28 -8.90 10.44
C GLN A 183 3.80 -8.84 9.00
N VAL A 184 5.04 -8.37 8.84
CA VAL A 184 5.69 -8.26 7.53
C VAL A 184 5.94 -9.62 6.91
N VAL A 185 6.41 -10.60 7.70
CA VAL A 185 6.73 -11.95 7.19
C VAL A 185 5.54 -12.91 7.18
N GLY A 186 4.35 -12.46 7.60
CA GLY A 186 3.13 -13.25 7.60
C GLY A 186 3.08 -14.33 8.68
N GLN A 187 3.77 -14.12 9.79
CA GLN A 187 3.68 -14.97 10.97
C GLN A 187 2.44 -14.63 11.82
N LYS A 188 2.22 -15.42 12.88
CA LYS A 188 1.08 -15.22 13.78
C LYS A 188 1.15 -13.85 14.47
N ILE A 189 0.14 -13.02 14.23
CA ILE A 189 -0.02 -11.71 14.87
C ILE A 189 -0.58 -11.92 16.28
N THR A 190 0.05 -11.32 17.28
CA THR A 190 -0.33 -11.40 18.68
C THR A 190 -0.40 -10.00 19.31
N THR A 191 -0.77 -9.92 20.58
CA THR A 191 -0.73 -8.68 21.38
C THR A 191 0.64 -8.01 21.38
N GLN A 192 1.71 -8.78 21.21
CA GLN A 192 3.09 -8.27 21.14
C GLN A 192 3.39 -7.51 19.84
N SER A 193 2.60 -7.71 18.79
CA SER A 193 2.70 -6.93 17.56
C SER A 193 2.29 -5.46 17.79
N ASP A 194 1.28 -5.23 18.65
CA ASP A 194 0.85 -3.89 19.04
C ASP A 194 1.90 -3.19 19.91
N VAL A 195 2.65 -3.94 20.73
CA VAL A 195 3.76 -3.38 21.53
C VAL A 195 4.89 -2.88 20.64
N PHE A 196 5.21 -3.60 19.56
CA PHE A 196 6.18 -3.12 18.57
C PHE A 196 5.70 -1.83 17.88
N ALA A 197 4.43 -1.80 17.48
CA ALA A 197 3.83 -0.60 16.89
C ALA A 197 3.81 0.57 17.88
N LEU A 198 3.53 0.32 19.18
CA LEU A 198 3.64 1.33 20.24
C LEU A 198 5.05 1.91 20.31
N GLY A 199 6.10 1.07 20.36
CA GLY A 199 7.49 1.53 20.32
C GLY A 199 7.76 2.43 19.12
N SER A 200 7.31 2.04 17.93
CA SER A 200 7.48 2.82 16.70
C SER A 200 6.74 4.16 16.75
N VAL A 201 5.53 4.20 17.33
CA VAL A 201 4.76 5.44 17.53
C VAL A 201 5.47 6.39 18.50
N LEU A 202 6.08 5.87 19.56
CA LEU A 202 6.84 6.67 20.52
C LEU A 202 8.12 7.26 19.91
N VAL A 203 8.82 6.50 19.05
CA VAL A 203 9.95 7.05 18.28
C VAL A 203 9.48 8.20 17.41
N TYR A 204 8.40 8.01 16.66
CA TYR A 204 7.82 9.08 15.84
C TYR A 204 7.43 10.31 16.65
N ALA A 205 6.75 10.12 17.77
CA ALA A 205 6.37 11.22 18.65
C ALA A 205 7.57 12.02 19.18
N ALA A 206 8.69 11.33 19.48
CA ALA A 206 9.90 11.94 20.04
C ALA A 206 10.84 12.56 18.99
N THR A 207 10.79 12.12 17.73
CA THR A 207 11.79 12.46 16.71
C THR A 207 11.23 13.08 15.43
N GLY A 208 9.93 12.95 15.18
CA GLY A 208 9.28 13.32 13.93
C GLY A 208 9.47 12.31 12.80
N GLY A 209 10.23 11.25 13.00
CA GLY A 209 10.47 10.18 12.03
C GLY A 209 10.22 8.78 12.61
N GLY A 210 9.95 7.79 11.77
CA GLY A 210 9.82 6.41 12.20
C GLY A 210 11.19 5.75 12.49
N PRO A 211 11.23 4.67 13.32
CA PRO A 211 12.50 4.02 13.71
C PRO A 211 13.23 3.34 12.54
N PHE A 212 12.57 3.12 11.42
CA PHE A 212 13.15 2.52 10.23
C PHE A 212 13.29 3.51 9.07
N GLY A 213 13.15 4.82 9.35
CA GLY A 213 13.28 5.90 8.38
C GLY A 213 12.14 5.96 7.36
N GLU A 214 12.40 6.61 6.23
CA GLU A 214 11.43 6.83 5.15
C GLU A 214 11.91 6.19 3.85
N GLY A 215 11.03 6.15 2.83
CA GLY A 215 11.37 5.67 1.49
C GLY A 215 10.36 4.68 0.93
N ALA A 216 10.78 3.95 -0.12
CA ALA A 216 9.92 2.97 -0.78
C ALA A 216 9.45 1.88 0.19
N THR A 217 8.20 1.44 0.04
CA THR A 217 7.56 0.40 0.88
C THR A 217 8.44 -0.85 1.02
N SER A 218 9.04 -1.33 -0.08
CA SER A 218 9.91 -2.51 -0.06
C SER A 218 11.19 -2.33 0.77
N ALA A 219 11.76 -1.12 0.76
CA ALA A 219 12.93 -0.80 1.57
C ALA A 219 12.58 -0.71 3.06
N LEU A 220 11.43 -0.12 3.40
CA LEU A 220 10.91 -0.07 4.78
C LEU A 220 10.65 -1.48 5.32
N VAL A 221 9.93 -2.31 4.56
CA VAL A 221 9.66 -3.71 4.88
C VAL A 221 10.96 -4.49 5.14
N TYR A 222 11.97 -4.31 4.28
CA TYR A 222 13.28 -4.94 4.47
C TYR A 222 13.95 -4.48 5.77
N ARG A 223 13.93 -3.17 6.06
CA ARG A 223 14.55 -2.61 7.28
C ARG A 223 13.88 -3.10 8.55
N VAL A 224 12.54 -3.12 8.58
CA VAL A 224 11.79 -3.64 9.74
C VAL A 224 12.19 -5.07 10.10
N VAL A 225 12.45 -5.92 9.09
CA VAL A 225 12.79 -7.33 9.32
C VAL A 225 14.27 -7.53 9.62
N HIS A 226 15.18 -6.74 8.97
CA HIS A 226 16.60 -7.06 8.91
C HIS A 226 17.53 -6.04 9.59
N GLN A 227 17.04 -4.82 9.87
CA GLN A 227 17.87 -3.77 10.48
C GLN A 227 17.42 -3.45 11.90
N ASP A 228 18.30 -2.90 12.70
CA ASP A 228 17.96 -2.38 14.01
C ASP A 228 17.30 -1.00 13.87
N PRO A 229 16.40 -0.62 14.80
CA PRO A 229 15.76 0.69 14.78
C PRO A 229 16.78 1.81 15.02
N ASP A 230 16.66 2.91 14.27
CA ASP A 230 17.44 4.12 14.54
C ASP A 230 16.82 4.91 15.70
N LEU A 231 17.51 4.91 16.82
CA LEU A 231 17.14 5.62 18.05
C LEU A 231 18.08 6.80 18.36
N SER A 232 18.96 7.17 17.44
CA SER A 232 19.99 8.20 17.65
C SER A 232 19.43 9.56 18.04
N ARG A 233 18.19 9.88 17.60
CA ARG A 233 17.50 11.13 17.90
C ARG A 233 16.49 11.03 19.05
N VAL A 234 16.34 9.86 19.65
CA VAL A 234 15.43 9.66 20.79
C VAL A 234 16.07 10.24 22.05
N PRO A 235 15.35 11.07 22.83
CA PRO A 235 15.85 11.56 24.12
C PRO A 235 16.31 10.39 25.03
N PRO A 236 17.50 10.49 25.67
CA PRO A 236 18.08 9.39 26.47
C PRO A 236 17.13 8.84 27.52
N GLY A 237 16.31 9.68 28.14
CA GLY A 237 15.32 9.25 29.14
C GLY A 237 14.19 8.37 28.59
N LEU A 238 13.93 8.38 27.27
CA LEU A 238 12.91 7.53 26.63
C LEU A 238 13.48 6.20 26.12
N VAL A 239 14.78 6.10 25.92
CA VAL A 239 15.43 4.91 25.34
C VAL A 239 15.11 3.63 26.14
N PRO A 240 15.19 3.61 27.50
CA PRO A 240 14.85 2.41 28.28
C PRO A 240 13.40 1.96 28.14
N LEU A 241 12.49 2.86 27.80
CA LEU A 241 11.07 2.57 27.57
C LEU A 241 10.83 2.02 26.17
N ILE A 242 11.52 2.54 25.17
CA ILE A 242 11.28 2.28 23.75
C ILE A 242 12.01 1.03 23.25
N VAL A 243 13.27 0.86 23.61
CA VAL A 243 14.11 -0.27 23.14
C VAL A 243 13.44 -1.64 23.35
N PRO A 244 12.91 -1.96 24.55
CA PRO A 244 12.30 -3.27 24.77
C PRO A 244 11.06 -3.53 23.88
N CYS A 245 10.35 -2.47 23.46
CA CYS A 245 9.18 -2.61 22.59
C CYS A 245 9.59 -3.02 21.17
N LEU A 246 10.76 -2.59 20.69
CA LEU A 246 11.24 -2.77 19.32
C LEU A 246 12.09 -4.03 19.10
N VAL A 247 12.18 -4.90 20.10
CA VAL A 247 12.84 -6.20 19.96
C VAL A 247 12.16 -7.04 18.88
N ARG A 248 12.98 -7.69 18.00
CA ARG A 248 12.45 -8.48 16.87
C ARG A 248 11.61 -9.65 17.31
N GLU A 249 12.10 -10.41 18.31
CA GLU A 249 11.38 -11.58 18.85
C GLU A 249 10.18 -11.13 19.70
N PRO A 250 8.94 -11.44 19.32
CA PRO A 250 7.74 -11.00 20.04
C PRO A 250 7.73 -11.41 21.52
N ALA A 251 8.20 -12.61 21.82
CA ALA A 251 8.20 -13.16 23.19
C ALA A 251 9.08 -12.35 24.16
N ASN A 252 10.05 -11.60 23.65
CA ASN A 252 10.99 -10.80 24.47
C ASN A 252 10.51 -9.35 24.68
N ARG A 253 9.37 -8.96 24.07
CA ARG A 253 8.78 -7.63 24.28
C ARG A 253 8.00 -7.60 25.59
N PRO A 254 8.01 -6.47 26.32
CA PRO A 254 7.22 -6.33 27.55
C PRO A 254 5.71 -6.42 27.26
N THR A 255 4.92 -6.77 28.26
CA THR A 255 3.47 -6.58 28.19
C THR A 255 3.12 -5.10 28.39
N PRO A 256 1.96 -4.61 27.88
CA PRO A 256 1.52 -3.24 28.16
C PRO A 256 1.42 -2.91 29.65
N ALA A 257 1.06 -3.88 30.52
CA ALA A 257 1.03 -3.69 31.97
C ALA A 257 2.44 -3.42 32.55
N ARG A 258 3.46 -4.16 32.09
CA ARG A 258 4.87 -3.92 32.51
C ARG A 258 5.39 -2.57 32.02
N LEU A 259 4.92 -2.11 30.86
CA LEU A 259 5.26 -0.75 30.38
C LEU A 259 4.68 0.31 31.29
N LEU A 260 3.45 0.15 31.76
CA LEU A 260 2.82 1.07 32.73
C LEU A 260 3.61 1.13 34.03
N GLU A 261 4.04 -0.01 34.55
CA GLU A 261 4.90 -0.07 35.75
C GLU A 261 6.22 0.70 35.55
N ALA A 262 6.85 0.53 34.37
CA ALA A 262 8.10 1.21 34.03
C ALA A 262 7.94 2.72 33.79
N ILE A 263 6.79 3.18 33.30
CA ILE A 263 6.49 4.61 33.10
C ILE A 263 6.28 5.30 34.46
N GLY A 264 5.66 4.60 35.41
CA GLY A 264 5.32 5.14 36.72
C GLY A 264 4.11 6.12 36.70
N PRO A 265 3.78 6.73 37.82
CA PRO A 265 2.64 7.63 37.94
C PRO A 265 2.85 8.89 37.09
N PRO A 266 1.78 9.44 36.50
CA PRO A 266 1.85 10.67 35.71
C PRO A 266 2.28 11.86 36.58
N SER A 267 3.05 12.78 35.99
CA SER A 267 3.40 14.04 36.65
C SER A 267 2.15 14.90 36.88
N ALA A 268 2.11 15.63 37.99
CA ALA A 268 0.99 16.49 38.39
C ALA A 268 0.88 17.82 37.60
N GLU A 269 1.38 17.89 36.38
CA GLU A 269 1.33 19.10 35.58
C GLU A 269 -0.09 19.39 35.03
N PRO A 270 -0.49 20.68 34.90
CA PRO A 270 -1.83 21.06 34.50
C PRO A 270 -2.18 20.72 33.05
N SER A 271 -1.21 20.51 32.18
CA SER A 271 -1.42 20.08 30.80
C SER A 271 -0.27 19.21 30.31
N TRP A 272 -0.62 18.07 29.72
CA TRP A 272 0.36 17.16 29.13
C TRP A 272 0.81 17.56 27.72
N LEU A 273 -0.03 18.33 27.01
CA LEU A 273 0.24 18.75 25.64
C LEU A 273 1.07 20.05 25.59
N PRO A 274 2.00 20.17 24.63
CA PRO A 274 2.63 21.46 24.32
C PRO A 274 1.60 22.51 23.93
N ALA A 275 1.86 23.78 24.25
CA ALA A 275 0.91 24.88 24.02
C ALA A 275 0.36 24.92 22.59
N ARG A 276 1.22 24.73 21.57
CA ARG A 276 0.83 24.73 20.14
C ARG A 276 -0.15 23.61 19.81
N VAL A 277 0.05 22.41 20.37
CA VAL A 277 -0.86 21.26 20.15
C VAL A 277 -2.17 21.48 20.89
N ARG A 278 -2.14 22.05 22.09
CA ARG A 278 -3.35 22.43 22.84
C ARG A 278 -4.21 23.41 22.06
N THR A 279 -3.60 24.42 21.43
CA THR A 279 -4.33 25.35 20.55
C THR A 279 -5.04 24.63 19.40
N MET A 280 -4.45 23.55 18.83
CA MET A 280 -5.14 22.74 17.82
C MET A 280 -6.38 22.04 18.39
N VAL A 281 -6.32 21.54 19.64
CA VAL A 281 -7.48 20.92 20.33
C VAL A 281 -8.58 21.96 20.55
N GLU A 282 -8.22 23.15 21.07
CA GLU A 282 -9.15 24.26 21.28
C GLU A 282 -9.81 24.72 19.95
N GLN A 283 -9.06 24.76 18.87
CA GLN A 283 -9.58 25.04 17.53
C GLN A 283 -10.61 24.00 17.09
N ARG A 284 -10.35 22.72 17.33
CA ARG A 284 -11.31 21.63 17.00
C ARG A 284 -12.59 21.76 17.78
N HIS A 285 -12.53 22.10 19.07
CA HIS A 285 -13.71 22.41 19.88
C HIS A 285 -14.49 23.61 19.32
N THR A 286 -13.80 24.69 18.95
CA THR A 286 -14.41 25.88 18.37
C THR A 286 -15.06 25.58 17.01
N GLU A 287 -14.40 24.83 16.13
CA GLU A 287 -14.97 24.40 14.85
C GLU A 287 -16.23 23.57 15.05
N LEU A 288 -16.24 22.65 16.02
CA LEU A 288 -17.40 21.85 16.37
C LEU A 288 -18.59 22.71 16.80
N GLY A 289 -18.36 23.75 17.60
CA GLY A 289 -19.38 24.70 18.05
C GLY A 289 -19.98 25.57 16.94
N LYS A 290 -19.23 25.79 15.85
CA LYS A 290 -19.68 26.58 14.68
C LYS A 290 -20.50 25.77 13.68
N LEU A 291 -20.51 24.45 13.78
CA LEU A 291 -21.25 23.59 12.85
C LEU A 291 -22.77 23.76 13.09
N PRO A 292 -23.58 23.89 12.02
CA PRO A 292 -25.02 24.10 12.12
C PRO A 292 -25.70 22.94 12.87
N ALA A 293 -26.67 23.28 13.69
CA ALA A 293 -27.47 22.29 14.42
C ALA A 293 -28.29 21.38 13.48
N LYS A 294 -28.63 21.88 12.29
CA LYS A 294 -29.26 21.12 11.19
C LYS A 294 -28.37 21.23 9.92
N PRO A 295 -28.27 20.16 9.13
CA PRO A 295 -27.65 20.30 7.82
C PRO A 295 -28.38 21.38 7.03
N PRO A 296 -27.69 22.17 6.18
CA PRO A 296 -28.38 23.06 5.26
C PRO A 296 -29.36 22.21 4.47
N THR A 297 -30.63 22.58 4.53
CA THR A 297 -31.68 21.95 3.71
C THR A 297 -31.23 22.14 2.27
N ARG A 298 -30.79 21.07 1.63
CA ARG A 298 -30.54 21.07 0.20
C ARG A 298 -31.91 21.29 -0.44
N VAL A 299 -32.22 22.51 -0.80
CA VAL A 299 -33.30 22.78 -1.72
C VAL A 299 -32.88 22.10 -3.02
N LEU A 300 -33.45 20.95 -3.29
CA LEU A 300 -33.51 20.43 -4.64
C LEU A 300 -34.25 21.52 -5.40
N VAL A 301 -33.54 22.40 -6.08
CA VAL A 301 -34.12 23.20 -7.12
C VAL A 301 -34.50 22.15 -8.15
N ASP A 302 -35.80 21.85 -8.22
CA ASP A 302 -36.39 21.10 -9.33
C ASP A 302 -36.01 21.89 -10.59
N GLU A 303 -34.95 21.49 -11.23
CA GLU A 303 -34.63 21.95 -12.57
C GLU A 303 -35.76 21.40 -13.45
N PRO A 304 -36.56 22.26 -14.07
CA PRO A 304 -37.65 21.79 -14.91
C PRO A 304 -37.05 20.84 -15.96
N PRO A 305 -37.75 19.76 -16.32
CA PRO A 305 -37.23 18.78 -17.28
C PRO A 305 -36.81 19.49 -18.55
N PRO A 306 -35.64 19.16 -19.12
CA PRO A 306 -35.14 19.77 -20.34
C PRO A 306 -36.20 19.63 -21.42
N LYS A 307 -36.64 20.77 -22.00
CA LYS A 307 -37.54 20.79 -23.12
C LYS A 307 -36.95 19.91 -24.24
N PRO A 308 -37.76 19.10 -24.90
CA PRO A 308 -37.31 18.29 -26.02
C PRO A 308 -36.67 19.19 -27.10
N PRO A 309 -35.56 18.76 -27.71
CA PRO A 309 -34.85 19.57 -28.69
C PRO A 309 -35.77 19.86 -29.89
N THR A 310 -36.04 21.15 -30.10
CA THR A 310 -36.70 21.63 -31.32
C THR A 310 -35.72 21.40 -32.47
N LEU A 311 -36.13 20.59 -33.45
CA LEU A 311 -35.38 20.41 -34.69
C LEU A 311 -35.26 21.75 -35.42
N VAL A 312 -34.08 22.36 -35.32
CA VAL A 312 -33.71 23.53 -36.10
C VAL A 312 -32.93 23.05 -37.31
N THR A 313 -33.50 23.28 -38.48
CA THR A 313 -32.88 23.05 -39.79
C THR A 313 -31.61 23.90 -39.91
N PRO A 314 -30.45 23.34 -40.28
CA PRO A 314 -29.22 24.13 -40.35
C PRO A 314 -29.20 25.08 -41.54
N ALA A 315 -28.99 26.37 -41.27
CA ALA A 315 -28.64 27.37 -42.27
C ALA A 315 -27.16 27.24 -42.70
N PRO A 316 -26.78 27.62 -43.93
CA PRO A 316 -25.45 27.38 -44.46
C PRO A 316 -24.38 28.20 -43.76
N VAL A 317 -23.30 27.53 -43.38
CA VAL A 317 -22.14 28.07 -42.68
C VAL A 317 -21.23 28.79 -43.66
N GLN A 318 -21.00 30.10 -43.44
CA GLN A 318 -19.90 30.86 -44.06
C GLN A 318 -18.61 30.69 -43.22
N PRO A 319 -17.46 30.52 -43.83
CA PRO A 319 -16.22 30.36 -43.08
C PRO A 319 -15.72 31.69 -42.45
N ARG A 320 -15.62 31.72 -41.12
CA ARG A 320 -14.96 32.80 -40.40
C ARG A 320 -13.54 32.37 -39.99
N THR A 321 -12.55 33.11 -40.42
CA THR A 321 -11.16 33.04 -40.00
C THR A 321 -11.02 33.33 -38.51
N PRO A 322 -10.26 32.56 -37.73
CA PRO A 322 -10.03 32.87 -36.35
C PRO A 322 -8.80 33.78 -36.18
N THR A 323 -9.04 34.97 -35.66
CA THR A 323 -7.98 35.81 -35.04
C THR A 323 -8.03 35.51 -33.54
N ALA A 324 -7.12 34.72 -33.06
CA ALA A 324 -6.98 34.49 -31.63
C ALA A 324 -5.81 35.31 -31.07
N ALA A 325 -6.10 36.21 -30.13
CA ALA A 325 -5.11 36.80 -29.25
C ALA A 325 -4.64 35.76 -28.18
N PRO A 326 -3.35 35.74 -27.77
CA PRO A 326 -2.87 34.74 -26.86
C PRO A 326 -3.32 35.01 -25.41
N VAL A 327 -4.07 34.09 -24.85
CA VAL A 327 -4.34 34.02 -23.41
C VAL A 327 -3.06 33.50 -22.73
N ARG A 328 -2.44 34.30 -21.88
CA ARG A 328 -1.39 33.87 -20.94
C ARG A 328 -2.03 32.95 -19.92
N ILE A 329 -1.64 31.69 -19.97
CA ILE A 329 -1.89 30.71 -18.90
C ILE A 329 -0.65 30.70 -18.02
N ASP A 330 -0.80 31.09 -16.75
CA ASP A 330 0.25 30.93 -15.75
C ASP A 330 0.58 29.43 -15.57
N PRO A 331 1.86 29.06 -15.45
CA PRO A 331 2.23 27.66 -15.32
C PRO A 331 1.76 27.10 -13.98
N ALA A 332 0.93 26.07 -14.04
CA ALA A 332 0.60 25.23 -12.88
C ALA A 332 1.88 24.67 -12.23
N PRO A 333 1.87 24.40 -10.91
CA PRO A 333 3.03 23.86 -10.22
C PRO A 333 3.50 22.56 -10.90
N LYS A 334 4.81 22.46 -11.14
CA LYS A 334 5.44 21.27 -11.75
C LYS A 334 5.21 20.06 -10.85
N GLU A 335 4.21 19.25 -11.18
CA GLU A 335 4.18 17.87 -10.71
C GLU A 335 5.48 17.19 -11.18
N VAL A 336 6.25 16.69 -10.23
CA VAL A 336 7.43 15.86 -10.51
C VAL A 336 6.92 14.57 -11.15
N ARG A 337 6.97 14.51 -12.49
CA ARG A 337 6.59 13.32 -13.25
C ARG A 337 7.60 12.21 -12.92
N PRO A 338 7.14 11.05 -12.42
CA PRO A 338 8.06 9.92 -12.22
C PRO A 338 8.71 9.57 -13.55
N THR A 339 10.04 9.41 -13.56
CA THR A 339 10.78 8.87 -14.70
C THR A 339 10.26 7.45 -14.99
N GLY A 340 10.04 7.12 -16.25
CA GLY A 340 9.54 5.82 -16.69
C GLY A 340 10.29 4.64 -16.04
N VAL A 341 9.59 3.53 -15.82
CA VAL A 341 10.13 2.34 -15.15
C VAL A 341 10.80 1.43 -16.18
N ARG A 342 12.04 1.00 -15.88
CA ARG A 342 12.88 0.20 -16.78
C ARG A 342 13.12 -1.20 -16.23
N PHE A 343 12.79 -2.21 -17.03
CA PHE A 343 13.04 -3.62 -16.73
C PHE A 343 14.09 -4.19 -17.68
N LYS A 344 14.99 -5.08 -17.18
CA LYS A 344 16.05 -5.70 -17.97
C LYS A 344 16.14 -7.19 -17.70
N THR A 345 16.15 -8.02 -18.75
CA THR A 345 16.37 -9.47 -18.64
C THR A 345 17.77 -9.78 -18.13
N SER A 346 17.89 -10.67 -17.11
CA SER A 346 19.18 -11.02 -16.50
C SER A 346 19.96 -12.03 -17.35
N ARG A 347 21.29 -11.84 -17.44
CA ARG A 347 22.24 -12.78 -18.05
C ARG A 347 22.85 -13.77 -17.06
N ALA A 348 22.80 -13.47 -15.75
CA ALA A 348 23.52 -14.23 -14.72
C ALA A 348 23.14 -15.72 -14.66
N VAL A 349 21.89 -16.05 -14.93
CA VAL A 349 21.36 -17.43 -14.88
C VAL A 349 21.89 -18.27 -16.04
N GLY A 350 21.95 -17.69 -17.24
CA GLY A 350 22.49 -18.37 -18.41
C GLY A 350 23.96 -18.71 -18.21
N LEU A 351 24.75 -17.81 -17.61
CA LEU A 351 26.17 -18.01 -17.30
C LEU A 351 26.40 -19.13 -16.28
N SER A 352 25.63 -19.15 -15.18
CA SER A 352 25.80 -20.20 -14.16
C SER A 352 25.44 -21.58 -14.67
N TRP A 353 24.41 -21.71 -15.50
CA TRP A 353 24.05 -22.99 -16.14
C TRP A 353 25.00 -23.40 -17.27
N ALA A 354 25.54 -22.46 -18.03
CA ALA A 354 26.57 -22.73 -19.00
C ALA A 354 27.85 -23.26 -18.32
N GLY A 355 28.26 -22.65 -17.19
CA GLY A 355 29.36 -23.14 -16.37
C GLY A 355 29.12 -24.54 -15.79
N ALA A 356 27.93 -24.82 -15.25
CA ALA A 356 27.57 -26.15 -14.73
C ALA A 356 27.59 -27.23 -15.84
N ASN A 357 27.07 -26.91 -17.04
CA ASN A 357 27.11 -27.85 -18.17
C ASN A 357 28.54 -28.05 -18.72
N ALA A 358 29.38 -27.02 -18.72
CA ALA A 358 30.78 -27.14 -19.10
C ALA A 358 31.54 -28.04 -18.10
N LEU A 359 31.30 -27.89 -16.80
CA LEU A 359 31.89 -28.74 -15.77
C LEU A 359 31.42 -30.18 -15.91
N ALA A 360 30.11 -30.42 -16.14
CA ALA A 360 29.58 -31.77 -16.37
C ALA A 360 30.14 -32.41 -17.63
N ALA A 361 30.37 -31.65 -18.70
CA ALA A 361 31.03 -32.11 -19.92
C ALA A 361 32.50 -32.56 -19.64
N VAL A 362 33.25 -31.74 -18.88
CA VAL A 362 34.64 -32.11 -18.51
C VAL A 362 34.65 -33.39 -17.69
N VAL A 363 33.78 -33.51 -16.69
CA VAL A 363 33.70 -34.74 -15.84
C VAL A 363 33.34 -35.97 -16.68
N THR A 364 32.34 -35.87 -17.55
CA THR A 364 31.94 -37.01 -18.40
C THR A 364 33.00 -37.35 -19.47
N GLY A 365 33.72 -36.36 -20.01
CA GLY A 365 34.85 -36.55 -20.88
C GLY A 365 36.02 -37.26 -20.18
N SER A 366 36.36 -36.83 -18.96
CA SER A 366 37.41 -37.49 -18.15
C SER A 366 37.07 -38.93 -17.77
N ILE A 367 35.80 -39.23 -17.53
CA ILE A 367 35.34 -40.61 -17.27
C ILE A 367 35.47 -41.46 -18.55
N ALA A 368 35.13 -40.92 -19.69
CA ALA A 368 35.25 -41.62 -20.97
C ALA A 368 36.72 -41.93 -21.33
N ASP A 369 37.66 -41.05 -21.02
CA ASP A 369 39.09 -41.22 -21.22
C ASP A 369 39.68 -42.24 -20.21
N ALA A 370 39.31 -42.11 -18.93
CA ALA A 370 39.74 -43.06 -17.87
C ALA A 370 39.18 -44.50 -18.05
N ALA A 371 38.12 -44.66 -18.82
CA ALA A 371 37.47 -45.95 -19.09
C ALA A 371 38.09 -46.73 -20.27
N SER A 372 39.37 -46.51 -20.55
CA SER A 372 40.08 -47.18 -21.68
C SER A 372 40.06 -48.72 -21.63
N GLY A 373 39.78 -49.34 -20.48
CA GLY A 373 39.60 -50.80 -20.31
C GLY A 373 38.14 -51.25 -20.14
N ALA A 374 37.13 -50.32 -20.22
CA ALA A 374 35.74 -50.65 -20.03
C ALA A 374 35.07 -51.18 -21.33
N PRO A 375 33.94 -51.91 -21.21
CA PRO A 375 33.15 -52.35 -22.35
C PRO A 375 32.74 -51.20 -23.26
N ASP A 376 32.72 -51.46 -24.58
CA ASP A 376 32.42 -50.42 -25.60
C ASP A 376 31.11 -49.69 -25.37
N ALA A 377 30.10 -50.35 -24.79
CA ALA A 377 28.82 -49.74 -24.44
C ALA A 377 28.93 -48.66 -23.37
N VAL A 378 29.84 -48.80 -22.38
CA VAL A 378 30.08 -47.83 -21.32
C VAL A 378 30.81 -46.58 -21.87
N ARG A 379 31.81 -46.81 -22.77
CA ARG A 379 32.54 -45.75 -23.45
C ARG A 379 31.64 -44.91 -24.37
N ALA A 380 30.77 -45.61 -25.12
CA ALA A 380 29.77 -44.95 -25.97
C ALA A 380 28.79 -44.09 -25.16
N ALA A 381 28.29 -44.62 -24.04
CA ALA A 381 27.38 -43.85 -23.14
C ALA A 381 28.04 -42.59 -22.54
N ALA A 382 29.31 -42.72 -22.09
CA ALA A 382 30.07 -41.58 -21.56
C ALA A 382 30.32 -40.50 -22.62
N PHE A 383 30.66 -40.91 -23.83
CA PHE A 383 30.84 -40.01 -24.96
C PHE A 383 29.57 -39.29 -25.39
N LEU A 384 28.43 -40.01 -25.44
CA LEU A 384 27.10 -39.40 -25.67
C LEU A 384 26.71 -38.39 -24.58
N GLY A 385 27.01 -38.69 -23.33
CA GLY A 385 26.83 -37.76 -22.21
C GLY A 385 27.65 -36.48 -22.34
N PHE A 386 28.94 -36.61 -22.69
CA PHE A 386 29.81 -35.47 -22.98
C PHE A 386 29.22 -34.60 -24.09
N LEU A 387 28.83 -35.22 -25.21
CA LEU A 387 28.30 -34.49 -26.37
C LEU A 387 26.99 -33.74 -25.99
N ALA A 388 26.12 -34.38 -25.25
CA ALA A 388 24.86 -33.78 -24.80
C ALA A 388 25.08 -32.55 -23.89
N PHE A 389 25.99 -32.66 -22.89
CA PHE A 389 26.33 -31.55 -22.02
C PHE A 389 27.07 -30.42 -22.75
N ALA A 390 27.97 -30.74 -23.67
CA ALA A 390 28.67 -29.76 -24.49
C ALA A 390 27.68 -28.97 -25.37
N LEU A 391 26.78 -29.67 -26.07
CA LEU A 391 25.73 -29.01 -26.88
C LEU A 391 24.80 -28.17 -26.06
N ALA A 392 24.38 -28.65 -24.87
CA ALA A 392 23.55 -27.87 -23.94
C ALA A 392 24.28 -26.61 -23.46
N GLY A 393 25.57 -26.71 -23.12
CA GLY A 393 26.42 -25.60 -22.73
C GLY A 393 26.55 -24.55 -23.83
N ILE A 394 26.85 -24.96 -25.07
CA ILE A 394 26.94 -24.09 -26.24
C ILE A 394 25.62 -23.36 -26.51
N ARG A 395 24.48 -24.09 -26.43
CA ARG A 395 23.16 -23.52 -26.63
C ARG A 395 22.82 -22.46 -25.56
N LEU A 396 23.24 -22.67 -24.31
CA LEU A 396 23.09 -21.70 -23.22
C LEU A 396 24.01 -20.49 -23.42
N LEU A 397 25.27 -20.68 -23.86
CA LEU A 397 26.20 -19.60 -24.15
C LEU A 397 25.68 -18.70 -25.28
N VAL A 398 25.17 -19.28 -26.37
CA VAL A 398 24.52 -18.53 -27.46
C VAL A 398 23.32 -17.74 -26.94
N GLY A 399 22.55 -18.31 -26.01
CA GLY A 399 21.44 -17.58 -25.34
C GLY A 399 21.90 -16.40 -24.50
N VAL A 400 23.08 -16.48 -23.87
CA VAL A 400 23.69 -15.42 -23.05
C VAL A 400 24.35 -14.35 -23.91
N ALA A 401 24.96 -14.73 -25.06
CA ALA A 401 25.58 -13.80 -26.01
C ALA A 401 24.57 -12.84 -26.64
N ARG A 402 23.30 -13.21 -26.72
CA ARG A 402 22.26 -12.31 -27.23
C ARG A 402 22.06 -11.13 -26.28
N SER A 403 21.92 -9.92 -26.84
CA SER A 403 21.70 -8.68 -26.11
C SER A 403 20.48 -8.80 -25.18
N PRO A 404 20.55 -8.28 -23.94
CA PRO A 404 19.42 -8.32 -23.02
C PRO A 404 18.29 -7.46 -23.55
N LEU A 405 17.06 -7.99 -23.40
CA LEU A 405 15.85 -7.25 -23.73
C LEU A 405 15.54 -6.28 -22.60
N THR A 406 15.34 -5.00 -22.90
CA THR A 406 14.90 -3.96 -21.98
C THR A 406 13.49 -3.51 -22.32
N LEU A 407 12.67 -3.35 -21.29
CA LEU A 407 11.33 -2.83 -21.37
C LEU A 407 11.26 -1.52 -20.60
N ASP A 408 10.86 -0.46 -21.25
CA ASP A 408 10.59 0.85 -20.65
C ASP A 408 9.09 1.13 -20.73
N VAL A 409 8.45 1.43 -19.59
CA VAL A 409 7.06 1.85 -19.50
C VAL A 409 7.02 3.29 -19.02
N GLY A 410 6.50 4.19 -19.84
CA GLY A 410 6.52 5.63 -19.57
C GLY A 410 5.30 6.37 -20.11
N PRO A 411 5.29 7.70 -19.98
CA PRO A 411 4.14 8.54 -20.38
C PRO A 411 3.76 8.40 -21.85
N ASP A 412 4.71 8.09 -22.70
CA ASP A 412 4.50 8.03 -24.15
C ASP A 412 4.15 6.64 -24.68
N GLY A 413 4.16 5.61 -23.84
CA GLY A 413 3.89 4.22 -24.23
C GLY A 413 4.87 3.21 -23.68
N ILE A 414 4.89 2.05 -24.32
CA ILE A 414 5.75 0.92 -23.99
C ILE A 414 6.87 0.85 -25.04
N THR A 415 8.12 0.88 -24.60
CA THR A 415 9.30 0.77 -25.47
C THR A 415 10.06 -0.51 -25.16
N LEU A 416 10.31 -1.33 -26.17
CA LEU A 416 11.13 -2.53 -26.09
C LEU A 416 12.44 -2.33 -26.87
N SER A 417 13.58 -2.65 -26.26
CA SER A 417 14.91 -2.51 -26.88
C SER A 417 15.78 -3.73 -26.62
N ASN A 418 16.62 -4.11 -27.59
CA ASN A 418 17.64 -5.14 -27.45
C ASN A 418 19.09 -4.57 -27.49
N GLY A 419 19.24 -3.27 -27.30
CA GLY A 419 20.52 -2.56 -27.34
C GLY A 419 20.89 -2.03 -28.72
N GLU A 420 20.49 -2.69 -29.80
CA GLU A 420 20.76 -2.29 -31.19
C GLU A 420 19.52 -1.68 -31.84
N GLN A 421 18.39 -2.26 -31.56
CA GLN A 421 17.09 -1.87 -32.10
C GLN A 421 16.09 -1.56 -30.99
N SER A 422 15.20 -0.61 -31.25
CA SER A 422 14.12 -0.22 -30.36
C SER A 422 12.79 -0.23 -31.09
N ARG A 423 11.74 -0.66 -30.41
CA ARG A 423 10.35 -0.64 -30.90
C ARG A 423 9.46 0.01 -29.85
N ARG A 424 8.72 1.02 -30.27
CA ARG A 424 7.82 1.76 -29.39
C ARG A 424 6.36 1.49 -29.75
N LEU A 425 5.56 1.22 -28.73
CA LEU A 425 4.12 1.08 -28.79
C LEU A 425 3.50 2.26 -28.01
N PRO A 426 3.05 3.32 -28.70
CA PRO A 426 2.43 4.45 -28.01
C PRO A 426 1.06 4.02 -27.46
N TRP A 427 0.63 4.64 -26.34
CA TRP A 427 -0.61 4.27 -25.65
C TRP A 427 -1.85 4.31 -26.58
N TYR A 428 -1.93 5.23 -27.52
CA TYR A 428 -3.03 5.31 -28.47
C TYR A 428 -3.11 4.12 -29.45
N ALA A 429 -2.03 3.36 -29.62
CA ALA A 429 -2.00 2.17 -30.46
C ALA A 429 -2.33 0.88 -29.68
N ILE A 430 -2.48 0.97 -28.37
CA ILE A 430 -2.75 -0.15 -27.45
C ILE A 430 -4.22 -0.14 -27.07
N ALA A 431 -4.96 -1.17 -27.47
CA ALA A 431 -6.35 -1.37 -27.06
C ALA A 431 -6.46 -1.98 -25.67
N ARG A 432 -5.53 -2.88 -25.32
CA ARG A 432 -5.49 -3.56 -24.02
C ARG A 432 -4.07 -4.02 -23.72
N VAL A 433 -3.68 -3.96 -22.46
CA VAL A 433 -2.40 -4.51 -21.96
C VAL A 433 -2.63 -5.29 -20.67
N LYS A 434 -2.00 -6.46 -20.56
CA LYS A 434 -2.16 -7.37 -19.41
C LYS A 434 -0.88 -8.11 -19.11
N VAL A 435 -0.67 -8.44 -17.84
CA VAL A 435 0.37 -9.38 -17.40
C VAL A 435 -0.26 -10.76 -17.25
N GLU A 436 0.02 -11.67 -18.20
CA GLU A 436 -0.51 -13.04 -18.16
C GLU A 436 0.51 -14.02 -17.59
N ALA A 437 0.09 -14.82 -16.61
CA ALA A 437 0.83 -16.00 -16.17
C ALA A 437 0.70 -17.10 -17.24
N HIS A 438 1.82 -17.60 -17.77
CA HIS A 438 1.85 -18.71 -18.71
C HIS A 438 2.94 -19.68 -18.29
N HIS A 439 2.53 -20.89 -17.83
CA HIS A 439 3.44 -21.88 -17.26
C HIS A 439 4.42 -21.28 -16.24
N ALA A 440 5.73 -21.49 -16.41
CA ALA A 440 6.77 -21.03 -15.51
C ALA A 440 7.18 -19.55 -15.67
N ARG A 441 6.62 -18.81 -16.64
CA ARG A 441 7.01 -17.41 -16.90
C ARG A 441 5.81 -16.51 -17.20
N PRO A 442 5.58 -15.43 -16.44
CA PRO A 442 4.63 -14.41 -16.82
C PRO A 442 5.15 -13.59 -18.01
N TRP A 443 4.21 -13.14 -18.85
CA TRP A 443 4.47 -12.30 -20.01
C TRP A 443 3.66 -11.02 -19.96
N LEU A 444 4.23 -9.93 -20.45
CA LEU A 444 3.47 -8.75 -20.84
C LEU A 444 2.84 -9.02 -22.21
N VAL A 445 1.51 -8.99 -22.26
CA VAL A 445 0.72 -9.18 -23.48
C VAL A 445 0.00 -7.89 -23.82
N VAL A 446 0.05 -7.50 -25.08
CA VAL A 446 -0.54 -6.25 -25.60
C VAL A 446 -1.47 -6.57 -26.75
N TRP A 447 -2.69 -6.04 -26.74
CA TRP A 447 -3.62 -6.06 -27.85
C TRP A 447 -3.59 -4.70 -28.52
N LEU A 448 -3.32 -4.68 -29.82
CA LEU A 448 -3.26 -3.44 -30.59
C LEU A 448 -4.66 -3.03 -31.09
N VAL A 449 -4.85 -1.75 -31.31
CA VAL A 449 -6.03 -1.22 -32.02
C VAL A 449 -5.99 -1.73 -33.46
N ALA A 450 -7.16 -1.98 -34.07
CA ALA A 450 -7.29 -2.63 -35.38
C ALA A 450 -6.48 -1.96 -36.51
N ALA A 451 -6.22 -0.66 -36.42
CA ALA A 451 -5.42 0.10 -37.41
C ALA A 451 -3.90 0.09 -37.14
N ALA A 452 -3.43 -0.47 -36.01
CA ALA A 452 -2.02 -0.42 -35.66
C ALA A 452 -1.23 -1.58 -36.29
N LYS A 453 -0.09 -1.25 -36.92
CA LYS A 453 0.81 -2.27 -37.50
C LYS A 453 1.53 -3.05 -36.38
N THR A 454 1.56 -4.38 -36.53
CA THR A 454 2.33 -5.25 -35.64
C THR A 454 3.84 -4.98 -35.84
N PRO A 455 4.60 -4.66 -34.78
CA PRO A 455 6.03 -4.47 -34.88
C PRO A 455 6.78 -5.77 -35.21
N ASP A 456 7.95 -5.64 -35.88
CA ASP A 456 8.84 -6.77 -36.12
C ASP A 456 9.44 -7.30 -34.81
N THR A 457 9.75 -8.59 -34.75
CA THR A 457 10.33 -9.23 -33.57
C THR A 457 11.73 -8.70 -33.24
N LEU A 458 11.99 -8.43 -31.96
CA LEU A 458 13.30 -8.04 -31.42
C LEU A 458 14.08 -9.22 -30.81
N GLY A 459 13.63 -10.46 -31.07
CA GLY A 459 14.17 -11.69 -30.49
C GLY A 459 13.49 -12.13 -29.18
N ARG A 460 13.92 -13.28 -28.62
CA ARG A 460 13.38 -13.91 -27.40
C ARG A 460 11.86 -14.10 -27.38
N GLY A 461 11.22 -14.20 -28.56
CA GLY A 461 9.77 -14.39 -28.68
C GLY A 461 8.94 -13.12 -28.47
N SER A 462 9.57 -11.92 -28.48
CA SER A 462 8.86 -10.63 -28.45
C SER A 462 8.02 -10.45 -29.70
N PHE A 463 6.84 -9.81 -29.53
CA PHE A 463 5.85 -9.57 -30.58
C PHE A 463 5.29 -10.83 -31.27
N THR A 464 5.34 -11.99 -30.61
CA THR A 464 4.70 -13.21 -31.10
C THR A 464 3.21 -13.22 -30.78
N LYS A 465 2.39 -13.70 -31.73
CA LYS A 465 0.92 -13.78 -31.56
C LYS A 465 0.54 -14.71 -30.40
N HIS A 466 -0.39 -14.28 -29.54
CA HIS A 466 -0.90 -15.04 -28.41
C HIS A 466 -2.33 -14.65 -28.08
N LYS A 467 -3.30 -15.56 -28.21
CA LYS A 467 -4.72 -15.34 -27.87
C LYS A 467 -5.31 -13.99 -28.42
N GLY A 468 -4.97 -13.67 -29.66
CA GLY A 468 -5.42 -12.40 -30.30
C GLY A 468 -4.59 -11.16 -29.92
N GLY A 469 -3.64 -11.26 -28.97
CA GLY A 469 -2.68 -10.24 -28.62
C GLY A 469 -1.24 -10.60 -29.03
N LEU A 470 -0.28 -9.78 -28.58
CA LEU A 470 1.16 -9.94 -28.81
C LEU A 470 1.87 -10.12 -27.48
N ARG A 471 2.70 -11.16 -27.37
CA ARG A 471 3.68 -11.26 -26.26
C ARG A 471 4.79 -10.26 -26.49
N VAL A 472 4.94 -9.30 -25.57
CA VAL A 472 5.90 -8.21 -25.72
C VAL A 472 7.18 -8.47 -24.94
N TYR A 473 7.07 -8.80 -23.65
CA TYR A 473 8.22 -8.92 -22.78
C TYR A 473 8.06 -10.10 -21.79
N PRO A 474 9.07 -11.01 -21.67
CA PRO A 474 9.07 -12.06 -20.66
C PRO A 474 9.50 -11.49 -19.31
N ILE A 475 8.64 -11.60 -18.31
CA ILE A 475 8.97 -11.23 -16.95
C ILE A 475 9.77 -12.36 -16.31
N SER A 476 10.67 -12.07 -15.39
CA SER A 476 11.65 -12.99 -14.78
C SER A 476 11.25 -14.48 -14.59
N HIS A 477 12.22 -15.41 -14.61
CA HIS A 477 11.98 -16.86 -14.54
C HIS A 477 11.58 -17.33 -13.14
N GLU A 478 10.80 -18.42 -13.05
CA GLU A 478 10.22 -19.02 -11.83
C GLU A 478 11.25 -19.37 -10.73
N ARG A 479 12.49 -19.74 -11.09
CA ARG A 479 13.58 -19.99 -10.13
C ARG A 479 13.98 -18.80 -9.26
N TYR A 480 13.60 -17.57 -9.67
CA TYR A 480 13.79 -16.34 -8.92
C TYR A 480 12.45 -15.74 -8.51
N ARG A 481 11.62 -16.53 -7.83
CA ARG A 481 10.26 -16.18 -7.45
C ARG A 481 10.17 -14.79 -6.84
N LYS A 482 11.03 -14.44 -5.87
CA LYS A 482 11.06 -13.12 -5.25
C LYS A 482 11.33 -11.96 -6.23
N ARG A 483 12.25 -12.15 -7.20
CA ARG A 483 12.55 -11.12 -8.21
C ARG A 483 11.43 -11.03 -9.24
N ARG A 484 10.90 -12.16 -9.69
CA ARG A 484 9.76 -12.22 -10.61
C ARG A 484 8.56 -11.50 -10.04
N ASP A 485 8.20 -11.80 -8.79
CA ASP A 485 7.02 -11.24 -8.15
C ASP A 485 7.16 -9.71 -7.97
N ARG A 486 8.36 -9.23 -7.63
CA ARG A 486 8.68 -7.81 -7.58
C ARG A 486 8.57 -7.15 -8.98
N ASP A 487 9.18 -7.74 -10.01
CA ASP A 487 9.16 -7.19 -11.36
C ASP A 487 7.73 -7.15 -11.93
N VAL A 488 6.88 -8.14 -11.58
CA VAL A 488 5.44 -8.16 -11.94
C VAL A 488 4.67 -7.03 -11.25
N VAL A 489 4.90 -6.82 -9.95
CA VAL A 489 4.23 -5.75 -9.19
C VAL A 489 4.61 -4.38 -9.70
N GLU A 490 5.91 -4.14 -9.90
CA GLU A 490 6.42 -2.86 -10.41
C GLU A 490 5.90 -2.57 -11.82
N LEU A 491 5.85 -3.60 -12.68
CA LEU A 491 5.30 -3.48 -14.03
C LEU A 491 3.80 -3.19 -14.01
N ARG A 492 3.03 -3.88 -13.15
CA ARG A 492 1.59 -3.61 -12.99
C ARG A 492 1.32 -2.19 -12.50
N SER A 493 2.12 -1.69 -11.56
CA SER A 493 2.01 -0.33 -11.06
C SER A 493 2.31 0.71 -12.15
N ALA A 494 3.36 0.49 -12.95
CA ALA A 494 3.69 1.35 -14.08
C ALA A 494 2.59 1.33 -15.16
N LEU A 495 2.02 0.17 -15.47
CA LEU A 495 0.92 0.02 -16.43
C LEU A 495 -0.37 0.69 -15.94
N ALA A 496 -0.69 0.58 -14.65
CA ALA A 496 -1.83 1.25 -14.05
C ALA A 496 -1.67 2.78 -14.06
N TRP A 497 -0.44 3.27 -13.87
CA TRP A 497 -0.14 4.70 -13.88
C TRP A 497 -0.16 5.31 -15.29
N TYR A 498 0.59 4.71 -16.23
CA TYR A 498 0.78 5.28 -17.57
C TYR A 498 -0.24 4.81 -18.60
N GLY A 499 -0.74 3.58 -18.45
CA GLY A 499 -1.65 2.92 -19.38
C GLY A 499 -3.09 2.81 -18.87
N SER A 500 -3.54 3.69 -17.98
CA SER A 500 -4.79 3.59 -17.21
C SER A 500 -6.03 3.20 -18.02
N ALA A 501 -6.16 3.69 -19.27
CA ALA A 501 -7.29 3.37 -20.15
C ALA A 501 -7.16 2.01 -20.88
N ALA A 502 -5.94 1.50 -21.05
CA ALA A 502 -5.64 0.27 -21.79
C ALA A 502 -5.27 -0.90 -20.86
N TYR A 503 -4.94 -0.65 -19.59
CA TYR A 503 -4.50 -1.67 -18.65
C TYR A 503 -5.65 -2.50 -18.08
N ASP A 504 -5.57 -3.84 -18.26
CA ASP A 504 -6.48 -4.80 -17.64
C ASP A 504 -5.76 -5.51 -16.48
N PRO A 505 -6.18 -5.25 -15.25
CA PRO A 505 -5.56 -5.82 -14.04
C PRO A 505 -5.97 -7.28 -13.74
N ARG A 506 -7.00 -7.84 -14.45
CA ARG A 506 -7.59 -9.18 -14.20
C ARG A 506 -6.78 -10.31 -14.77
#